data_0414e32981710d014700ce0ac7459260
#
_entry.id   0414e32981710d014700ce0ac7459260
#
_cell.length_a   1.000
_cell.length_b   1.000
_cell.length_c   1.000
_cell.angle_alpha   90.00
_cell.angle_beta   90.00
_cell.angle_gamma   90.00
#
_symmetry.space_group_name_H-M   'P 1'
#
loop_
_entity.id
_entity.type
_entity.pdbx_description
1 polymer ?
#
loop_
_entity_poly.entity_id
_entity_poly.type
_entity_poly.pdbx_seq_one_letter_code
_entity_poly.pdbx_strand_id
1 'polypeptide(L)'
;VMVNELGQEFALSELVEKSESNPRLRNAGLMVRIAGFETVADDLGHVGEFITLTCPSRFHAAVSASGERNPKYDGSTPRDASAYLQRVWARIRSALAKEDIKIYGFRVAEPHHDGCPHWHGLFFMPSEQRRRFREIVALHGCREDREELGLSYMTSAAAKMAKARQVRDAALARGGRAAKLEDIAATFQTEKEFWQGAKTAQFVKVKARVHFERIDKGRGSAAGYIAKYICKNIDGKNAFGESIGGDDEADGRDVVQTAERVLAWASLWGIRQFQQVGGVPVGVWRELRRLELAQTGLNHEDDLYRAAQAADAGDWGKFVMVMGGVDCRRDERPVQLYKEEQSLSNRYGEPRADRVRGGLETATGQYAISRVHVWEMRFGRGAAAAAGGKGGEAAPWTCVNNCRKTRFDPQQDGLRPSENPYVMNPQGFSAPDWEEIEVRDWLRVNGREWKGFIGDRERREYRRFAKEAADFFAGRRTSPDEMEAAVRDAREKAVAAREKSEALW
;
A
#
# COMPACT_ATOMS: atom_id res chain seq x y z
N VAL A 1 24.21 -10.84 16.12
CA VAL A 1 24.11 -9.52 16.75
C VAL A 1 24.59 -8.44 15.81
N MET A 2 24.06 -7.25 15.95
CA MET A 2 24.56 -6.03 15.30
C MET A 2 25.35 -5.24 16.33
N VAL A 3 26.54 -4.78 15.95
CA VAL A 3 27.45 -4.05 16.83
C VAL A 3 27.80 -2.73 16.17
N ASN A 4 27.76 -1.63 16.90
CA ASN A 4 28.22 -0.33 16.40
C ASN A 4 29.69 -0.04 16.81
N GLU A 5 30.22 1.09 16.35
CA GLU A 5 31.58 1.56 16.66
C GLU A 5 31.82 1.83 18.14
N LEU A 6 30.77 2.04 18.93
CA LEU A 6 30.82 2.22 20.39
C LEU A 6 30.77 0.90 21.16
N GLY A 7 30.69 -0.25 20.45
CA GLY A 7 30.59 -1.57 21.06
C GLY A 7 29.19 -1.90 21.59
N GLN A 8 28.18 -1.11 21.28
CA GLN A 8 26.80 -1.43 21.64
C GLN A 8 26.30 -2.58 20.78
N GLU A 9 25.73 -3.59 21.40
CA GLU A 9 25.22 -4.79 20.76
C GLU A 9 23.71 -4.86 20.81
N PHE A 10 23.08 -5.21 19.70
CA PHE A 10 21.65 -5.44 19.61
C PHE A 10 21.37 -6.77 18.90
N ALA A 11 20.38 -7.51 19.39
CA ALA A 11 19.89 -8.67 18.67
C ALA A 11 19.21 -8.24 17.38
N LEU A 12 19.36 -9.04 16.32
CA LEU A 12 18.71 -8.76 15.04
C LEU A 12 17.18 -8.74 15.19
N SER A 13 16.61 -9.57 16.06
CA SER A 13 15.19 -9.59 16.40
C SER A 13 14.70 -8.25 16.94
N GLU A 14 15.44 -7.63 17.89
CA GLU A 14 15.09 -6.33 18.44
C GLU A 14 15.08 -5.21 17.38
N LEU A 15 16.03 -5.27 16.45
CA LEU A 15 16.05 -4.31 15.34
C LEU A 15 14.91 -4.53 14.36
N VAL A 16 14.53 -5.78 14.12
CA VAL A 16 13.36 -6.13 13.29
C VAL A 16 12.08 -5.64 13.94
N GLU A 17 11.90 -5.83 15.24
CA GLU A 17 10.73 -5.36 15.99
C GLU A 17 10.56 -3.82 15.92
N LYS A 18 11.66 -3.08 15.94
CA LYS A 18 11.67 -1.60 15.83
C LYS A 18 11.69 -1.08 14.39
N SER A 19 11.62 -1.96 13.41
CA SER A 19 11.68 -1.61 11.99
C SER A 19 10.34 -1.80 11.31
N GLU A 20 10.23 -1.32 10.06
CA GLU A 20 9.06 -1.57 9.21
C GLU A 20 8.90 -3.04 8.76
N SER A 21 9.82 -3.91 9.13
CA SER A 21 9.61 -5.37 9.02
C SER A 21 8.59 -5.85 10.04
N ASN A 22 8.38 -5.11 11.13
CA ASN A 22 7.28 -5.36 12.06
C ASN A 22 5.94 -5.05 11.38
N PRO A 23 5.02 -6.02 11.26
CA PRO A 23 3.72 -5.83 10.62
C PRO A 23 2.90 -4.67 11.22
N ARG A 24 2.94 -4.50 12.54
CA ARG A 24 2.21 -3.42 13.24
C ARG A 24 2.73 -2.04 12.85
N LEU A 25 4.05 -1.83 12.87
CA LEU A 25 4.66 -0.55 12.48
C LEU A 25 4.39 -0.25 11.02
N ARG A 26 4.41 -1.27 10.16
CA ARG A 26 4.07 -1.14 8.74
C ARG A 26 2.61 -0.76 8.53
N ASN A 27 1.68 -1.39 9.27
CA ASN A 27 0.26 -1.07 9.23
C ASN A 27 0.02 0.37 9.68
N ALA A 28 0.50 0.75 10.87
CA ALA A 28 0.40 2.12 11.39
C ALA A 28 0.97 3.15 10.41
N GLY A 29 2.16 2.89 9.86
CA GLY A 29 2.77 3.78 8.86
C GLY A 29 2.01 3.89 7.55
N LEU A 30 1.24 2.87 7.14
CA LEU A 30 0.33 2.95 5.99
C LEU A 30 -0.90 3.78 6.34
N MET A 31 -1.53 3.53 7.50
CA MET A 31 -2.74 4.24 7.91
C MET A 31 -2.50 5.74 8.09
N VAL A 32 -1.40 6.13 8.73
CA VAL A 32 -1.00 7.54 8.88
C VAL A 32 -0.89 8.24 7.52
N ARG A 33 -0.27 7.58 6.54
CA ARG A 33 -0.11 8.18 5.20
C ARG A 33 -1.41 8.26 4.42
N ILE A 34 -2.30 7.28 4.59
CA ILE A 34 -3.60 7.28 3.93
C ILE A 34 -4.48 8.39 4.52
N ALA A 35 -4.57 8.48 5.84
CA ALA A 35 -5.30 9.54 6.53
C ALA A 35 -4.74 10.93 6.17
N GLY A 36 -3.41 11.08 6.13
CA GLY A 36 -2.79 12.34 5.72
C GLY A 36 -3.06 12.70 4.26
N PHE A 37 -3.14 11.74 3.33
CA PHE A 37 -3.56 12.03 1.95
C PHE A 37 -5.04 12.40 1.86
N GLU A 38 -5.89 11.83 2.71
CA GLU A 38 -7.29 12.22 2.81
C GLU A 38 -7.42 13.68 3.31
N THR A 39 -6.68 14.06 4.36
CA THR A 39 -6.60 15.44 4.84
C THR A 39 -6.16 16.41 3.74
N VAL A 40 -5.09 16.09 3.03
CA VAL A 40 -4.63 16.92 1.89
C VAL A 40 -5.68 17.02 0.78
N ALA A 41 -6.38 15.92 0.50
CA ALA A 41 -7.45 15.93 -0.50
C ALA A 41 -8.61 16.83 -0.07
N ASP A 42 -8.94 16.85 1.22
CA ASP A 42 -9.96 17.74 1.77
C ASP A 42 -9.57 19.20 1.67
N ASP A 43 -8.34 19.52 2.04
CA ASP A 43 -7.79 20.88 1.98
C ASP A 43 -7.73 21.42 0.54
N LEU A 44 -7.43 20.56 -0.43
CA LEU A 44 -7.35 20.90 -1.86
C LEU A 44 -8.69 20.79 -2.62
N GLY A 45 -9.77 20.33 -1.98
CA GLY A 45 -11.04 20.07 -2.64
C GLY A 45 -10.99 18.91 -3.65
N HIS A 46 -10.01 18.01 -3.50
CA HIS A 46 -9.88 16.82 -4.33
C HIS A 46 -10.91 15.75 -3.96
N VAL A 47 -11.19 14.86 -4.89
CA VAL A 47 -12.13 13.75 -4.70
C VAL A 47 -11.42 12.42 -4.66
N GLY A 48 -11.90 11.51 -3.80
CA GLY A 48 -11.42 10.13 -3.72
C GLY A 48 -12.17 9.21 -4.68
N GLU A 49 -11.45 8.30 -5.29
CA GLU A 49 -11.97 7.23 -6.13
C GLU A 49 -11.35 5.91 -5.71
N PHE A 50 -12.20 4.93 -5.36
CA PHE A 50 -11.76 3.57 -5.13
C PHE A 50 -11.94 2.75 -6.40
N ILE A 51 -10.92 2.01 -6.79
CA ILE A 51 -10.94 1.15 -7.97
C ILE A 51 -10.54 -0.28 -7.63
N THR A 52 -11.14 -1.24 -8.35
CA THR A 52 -10.66 -2.62 -8.36
C THR A 52 -10.29 -3.01 -9.79
N LEU A 53 -9.05 -3.46 -9.98
CA LEU A 53 -8.55 -4.02 -11.24
C LEU A 53 -8.43 -5.53 -11.11
N THR A 54 -9.17 -6.28 -11.93
CA THR A 54 -9.19 -7.74 -11.95
C THR A 54 -8.58 -8.27 -13.24
N CYS A 55 -7.90 -9.40 -13.17
CA CYS A 55 -7.35 -10.09 -14.34
C CYS A 55 -8.45 -10.65 -15.26
N PRO A 56 -8.16 -10.88 -16.56
CA PRO A 56 -9.00 -11.66 -17.46
C PRO A 56 -9.27 -13.08 -16.96
N SER A 57 -10.39 -13.65 -17.39
CA SER A 57 -10.82 -14.99 -17.04
C SER A 57 -9.73 -16.06 -17.23
N ARG A 58 -8.89 -15.94 -18.25
CA ARG A 58 -7.80 -16.91 -18.51
C ARG A 58 -6.74 -17.03 -17.42
N PHE A 59 -6.62 -16.05 -16.51
CA PHE A 59 -5.72 -16.10 -15.36
C PHE A 59 -6.33 -16.78 -14.12
N HIS A 60 -7.63 -17.05 -14.14
CA HIS A 60 -8.36 -17.61 -13.01
C HIS A 60 -8.49 -19.13 -13.15
N ALA A 61 -7.92 -19.87 -12.19
CA ALA A 61 -7.99 -21.35 -12.19
C ALA A 61 -9.39 -21.88 -11.88
N ALA A 62 -10.18 -21.11 -11.12
CA ALA A 62 -11.54 -21.48 -10.73
C ALA A 62 -12.56 -20.38 -11.09
N VAL A 63 -13.79 -20.79 -11.32
CA VAL A 63 -14.94 -19.89 -11.48
C VAL A 63 -15.35 -19.37 -10.11
N SER A 64 -15.39 -18.06 -9.93
CA SER A 64 -15.65 -17.42 -8.63
C SER A 64 -16.98 -17.83 -7.99
N ALA A 65 -18.02 -18.05 -8.80
CA ALA A 65 -19.36 -18.35 -8.30
C ALA A 65 -19.57 -19.82 -7.89
N SER A 66 -18.90 -20.76 -8.56
CA SER A 66 -19.10 -22.21 -8.34
C SER A 66 -17.90 -22.90 -7.72
N GLY A 67 -16.70 -22.28 -7.71
CA GLY A 67 -15.46 -22.94 -7.31
C GLY A 67 -14.97 -24.00 -8.29
N GLU A 68 -15.70 -24.27 -9.38
CA GLU A 68 -15.34 -25.27 -10.38
C GLU A 68 -14.15 -24.79 -11.23
N ARG A 69 -13.47 -25.76 -11.85
CA ARG A 69 -12.35 -25.46 -12.75
C ARG A 69 -12.81 -24.56 -13.91
N ASN A 70 -12.10 -23.46 -14.11
CA ASN A 70 -12.37 -22.55 -15.20
C ASN A 70 -11.85 -23.13 -16.54
N PRO A 71 -12.73 -23.40 -17.52
CA PRO A 71 -12.30 -23.94 -18.83
C PRO A 71 -11.45 -22.95 -19.65
N LYS A 72 -11.47 -21.67 -19.33
CA LYS A 72 -10.65 -20.63 -19.98
C LYS A 72 -9.27 -20.46 -19.39
N TYR A 73 -8.97 -21.14 -18.26
CA TYR A 73 -7.68 -21.02 -17.59
C TYR A 73 -6.55 -21.52 -18.47
N ASP A 74 -5.56 -20.67 -18.70
CA ASP A 74 -4.44 -20.93 -19.61
C ASP A 74 -3.19 -21.51 -18.91
N GLY A 75 -3.26 -21.77 -17.60
CA GLY A 75 -2.14 -22.25 -16.80
C GLY A 75 -1.24 -21.14 -16.24
N SER A 76 -1.59 -19.87 -16.40
CA SER A 76 -0.84 -18.75 -15.86
C SER A 76 -0.73 -18.79 -14.34
N THR A 77 0.46 -18.50 -13.82
CA THR A 77 0.71 -18.41 -12.39
C THR A 77 0.26 -17.05 -11.82
N PRO A 78 0.10 -16.92 -10.49
CA PRO A 78 -0.14 -15.62 -9.84
C PRO A 78 0.93 -14.57 -10.18
N ARG A 79 2.17 -14.99 -10.40
CA ARG A 79 3.26 -14.09 -10.87
C ARG A 79 2.99 -13.56 -12.27
N ASP A 80 2.53 -14.39 -13.19
CA ASP A 80 2.20 -13.99 -14.56
C ASP A 80 1.02 -13.01 -14.58
N ALA A 81 -0.01 -13.30 -13.79
CA ALA A 81 -1.16 -12.43 -13.59
C ALA A 81 -0.75 -11.07 -12.96
N SER A 82 0.14 -11.08 -11.96
CA SER A 82 0.70 -9.85 -11.38
C SER A 82 1.50 -9.04 -12.42
N ALA A 83 2.29 -9.71 -13.26
CA ALA A 83 3.02 -9.05 -14.35
C ALA A 83 2.05 -8.44 -15.39
N TYR A 84 0.93 -9.11 -15.67
CA TYR A 84 -0.14 -8.54 -16.50
C TYR A 84 -0.69 -7.25 -15.92
N LEU A 85 -1.10 -7.25 -14.63
CA LEU A 85 -1.62 -6.05 -13.96
C LEU A 85 -0.58 -4.91 -13.93
N GLN A 86 0.69 -5.23 -13.75
CA GLN A 86 1.77 -4.23 -13.81
C GLN A 86 1.88 -3.59 -15.20
N ARG A 87 1.75 -4.36 -16.29
CA ARG A 87 1.73 -3.82 -17.66
C ARG A 87 0.50 -2.94 -17.91
N VAL A 88 -0.68 -3.36 -17.44
CA VAL A 88 -1.91 -2.54 -17.51
C VAL A 88 -1.70 -1.22 -16.79
N TRP A 89 -1.17 -1.27 -15.57
CA TRP A 89 -0.91 -0.08 -14.77
C TRP A 89 0.14 0.85 -15.38
N ALA A 90 1.17 0.30 -15.99
CA ALA A 90 2.17 1.10 -16.72
C ALA A 90 1.53 1.89 -17.88
N ARG A 91 0.62 1.26 -18.63
CA ARG A 91 -0.16 1.92 -19.70
C ARG A 91 -1.07 3.01 -19.14
N ILE A 92 -1.78 2.73 -18.04
CA ILE A 92 -2.62 3.72 -17.35
C ILE A 92 -1.78 4.94 -16.93
N ARG A 93 -0.68 4.74 -16.24
CA ARG A 93 0.20 5.84 -15.79
C ARG A 93 0.74 6.67 -16.97
N SER A 94 1.15 6.00 -18.05
CA SER A 94 1.62 6.69 -19.26
C SER A 94 0.52 7.52 -19.90
N ALA A 95 -0.72 7.03 -19.93
CA ALA A 95 -1.86 7.77 -20.47
C ALA A 95 -2.25 8.96 -19.59
N LEU A 96 -2.28 8.78 -18.27
CA LEU A 96 -2.53 9.86 -17.31
C LEU A 96 -1.48 10.97 -17.44
N ALA A 97 -0.20 10.59 -17.51
CA ALA A 97 0.90 11.56 -17.66
C ALA A 97 0.83 12.36 -18.97
N LYS A 98 0.36 11.76 -20.08
CA LYS A 98 0.18 12.47 -21.35
C LYS A 98 -0.93 13.53 -21.30
N GLU A 99 -1.88 13.39 -20.41
CA GLU A 99 -3.00 14.31 -20.24
C GLU A 99 -2.84 15.17 -18.98
N ASP A 100 -1.65 15.18 -18.37
CA ASP A 100 -1.32 15.88 -17.11
C ASP A 100 -2.31 15.58 -15.96
N ILE A 101 -2.85 14.36 -15.95
CA ILE A 101 -3.71 13.89 -14.86
C ILE A 101 -2.83 13.33 -13.75
N LYS A 102 -2.78 14.05 -12.63
CA LYS A 102 -2.00 13.65 -11.46
C LYS A 102 -2.89 13.01 -10.43
N ILE A 103 -2.47 11.85 -9.97
CA ILE A 103 -3.16 11.10 -8.92
C ILE A 103 -2.20 10.77 -7.79
N TYR A 104 -2.73 10.72 -6.56
CA TYR A 104 -1.96 10.28 -5.41
C TYR A 104 -2.82 9.39 -4.52
N GLY A 105 -2.18 8.46 -3.82
CA GLY A 105 -2.86 7.50 -2.99
C GLY A 105 -2.13 6.17 -2.88
N PHE A 106 -2.89 5.07 -2.82
CA PHE A 106 -2.34 3.74 -2.55
C PHE A 106 -2.96 2.67 -3.42
N ARG A 107 -2.18 1.63 -3.65
CA ARG A 107 -2.60 0.39 -4.29
C ARG A 107 -2.25 -0.79 -3.39
N VAL A 108 -3.21 -1.71 -3.24
CA VAL A 108 -3.06 -2.99 -2.54
C VAL A 108 -3.27 -4.13 -3.53
N ALA A 109 -2.45 -5.17 -3.48
CA ALA A 109 -2.63 -6.40 -4.25
C ALA A 109 -3.09 -7.52 -3.32
N GLU A 110 -4.19 -8.17 -3.67
CA GLU A 110 -4.78 -9.28 -2.92
C GLU A 110 -4.97 -10.51 -3.81
N PRO A 111 -4.91 -11.72 -3.26
CA PRO A 111 -5.31 -12.92 -3.99
C PRO A 111 -6.84 -13.10 -3.99
N HIS A 112 -7.39 -13.55 -5.10
CA HIS A 112 -8.66 -14.27 -5.12
C HIS A 112 -8.50 -15.67 -4.49
N HIS A 113 -9.61 -16.42 -4.27
CA HIS A 113 -9.55 -17.77 -3.70
C HIS A 113 -8.76 -18.75 -4.55
N ASP A 114 -8.59 -18.49 -5.84
CA ASP A 114 -7.77 -19.27 -6.76
C ASP A 114 -6.31 -18.79 -6.83
N GLY A 115 -5.94 -17.80 -6.01
CA GLY A 115 -4.62 -17.20 -5.96
C GLY A 115 -4.33 -16.16 -7.04
N CYS A 116 -5.25 -15.92 -7.98
CA CYS A 116 -5.09 -14.86 -8.98
C CYS A 116 -5.11 -13.48 -8.30
N PRO A 117 -4.11 -12.60 -8.52
CA PRO A 117 -4.10 -11.27 -7.93
C PRO A 117 -5.16 -10.36 -8.54
N HIS A 118 -5.77 -9.53 -7.68
CA HIS A 118 -6.47 -8.32 -8.09
C HIS A 118 -5.95 -7.13 -7.30
N TRP A 119 -6.17 -5.93 -7.80
CA TRP A 119 -5.66 -4.73 -7.20
C TRP A 119 -6.79 -3.81 -6.76
N HIS A 120 -6.72 -3.40 -5.50
CA HIS A 120 -7.52 -2.31 -4.98
C HIS A 120 -6.69 -1.04 -4.95
N GLY A 121 -7.24 0.05 -5.44
CA GLY A 121 -6.59 1.35 -5.47
C GLY A 121 -7.50 2.42 -4.88
N LEU A 122 -6.96 3.22 -3.98
CA LEU A 122 -7.57 4.46 -3.49
C LEU A 122 -6.75 5.61 -4.03
N PHE A 123 -7.35 6.45 -4.86
CA PHE A 123 -6.67 7.58 -5.49
C PHE A 123 -7.44 8.87 -5.33
N PHE A 124 -6.71 9.94 -5.03
CA PHE A 124 -7.24 11.29 -4.95
C PHE A 124 -6.80 12.10 -6.18
N MET A 125 -7.66 13.00 -6.63
CA MET A 125 -7.44 13.86 -7.80
C MET A 125 -8.41 15.05 -7.79
N PRO A 126 -8.16 16.11 -8.59
CA PRO A 126 -9.15 17.15 -8.86
C PRO A 126 -10.46 16.57 -9.40
N SER A 127 -11.60 17.11 -8.98
CA SER A 127 -12.92 16.55 -9.29
C SER A 127 -13.23 16.49 -10.80
N GLU A 128 -12.73 17.45 -11.57
CA GLU A 128 -12.89 17.55 -13.02
C GLU A 128 -12.12 16.47 -13.77
N GLN A 129 -11.03 15.97 -13.21
CA GLN A 129 -10.20 14.92 -13.82
C GLN A 129 -10.76 13.52 -13.60
N ARG A 130 -11.66 13.31 -12.61
CA ARG A 130 -12.18 12.00 -12.23
C ARG A 130 -12.82 11.22 -13.37
N ARG A 131 -13.63 11.89 -14.20
CA ARG A 131 -14.28 11.23 -15.34
C ARG A 131 -13.24 10.70 -16.31
N ARG A 132 -12.25 11.52 -16.66
CA ARG A 132 -11.21 11.14 -17.60
C ARG A 132 -10.29 10.05 -17.03
N PHE A 133 -9.99 10.10 -15.74
CA PHE A 133 -9.31 9.03 -15.03
C PHE A 133 -10.04 7.69 -15.19
N ARG A 134 -11.36 7.64 -14.94
CA ARG A 134 -12.17 6.42 -15.13
C ARG A 134 -12.12 5.89 -16.56
N GLU A 135 -12.22 6.77 -17.54
CA GLU A 135 -12.16 6.40 -18.97
C GLU A 135 -10.80 5.74 -19.30
N ILE A 136 -9.70 6.34 -18.87
CA ILE A 136 -8.35 5.82 -19.08
C ILE A 136 -8.15 4.46 -18.41
N VAL A 137 -8.58 4.33 -17.15
CA VAL A 137 -8.46 3.07 -16.40
C VAL A 137 -9.30 1.98 -17.04
N ALA A 138 -10.55 2.27 -17.45
CA ALA A 138 -11.42 1.31 -18.11
C ALA A 138 -10.86 0.89 -19.49
N LEU A 139 -10.39 1.84 -20.29
CA LEU A 139 -9.79 1.56 -21.61
C LEU A 139 -8.62 0.58 -21.48
N HIS A 140 -7.67 0.85 -20.62
CA HIS A 140 -6.48 0.01 -20.48
C HIS A 140 -6.74 -1.30 -19.71
N GLY A 141 -7.64 -1.28 -18.73
CA GLY A 141 -8.03 -2.46 -17.95
C GLY A 141 -8.84 -3.47 -18.78
N CYS A 142 -9.62 -3.00 -19.78
CA CYS A 142 -10.47 -3.84 -20.62
C CYS A 142 -9.90 -4.09 -22.02
N ARG A 143 -8.67 -3.65 -22.32
CA ARG A 143 -8.11 -3.71 -23.68
C ARG A 143 -7.85 -5.13 -24.16
N GLU A 144 -7.30 -5.95 -23.27
CA GLU A 144 -7.05 -7.37 -23.55
C GLU A 144 -8.28 -8.19 -23.15
N ASP A 145 -8.55 -9.27 -23.88
CA ASP A 145 -9.67 -10.18 -23.63
C ASP A 145 -11.04 -9.46 -23.51
N ARG A 146 -11.22 -8.36 -24.25
CA ARG A 146 -12.41 -7.50 -24.18
C ARG A 146 -13.69 -8.19 -24.65
N GLU A 147 -13.56 -9.20 -25.48
CA GLU A 147 -14.64 -10.02 -26.02
C GLU A 147 -15.46 -10.70 -24.91
N GLU A 148 -14.81 -11.10 -23.81
CA GLU A 148 -15.49 -11.70 -22.65
C GLU A 148 -16.42 -10.71 -21.93
N LEU A 149 -16.18 -9.39 -22.10
CA LEU A 149 -17.02 -8.31 -21.58
C LEU A 149 -18.08 -7.87 -22.60
N GLY A 150 -18.11 -8.51 -23.79
CA GLY A 150 -18.97 -8.12 -24.90
C GLY A 150 -18.68 -6.70 -25.41
N LEU A 151 -17.43 -6.21 -25.30
CA LEU A 151 -17.02 -4.92 -25.81
C LEU A 151 -16.64 -5.05 -27.30
N SER A 152 -17.35 -4.32 -28.15
CA SER A 152 -17.13 -4.32 -29.61
C SER A 152 -16.64 -2.95 -30.05
N TYR A 153 -15.32 -2.80 -30.24
CA TYR A 153 -14.70 -1.63 -30.86
C TYR A 153 -13.44 -2.03 -31.59
N MET A 154 -13.05 -1.21 -32.56
CA MET A 154 -11.86 -1.43 -33.38
C MET A 154 -10.64 -0.74 -32.74
N THR A 155 -9.49 -1.36 -32.81
CA THR A 155 -8.24 -0.85 -32.23
C THR A 155 -7.72 0.44 -32.88
N SER A 156 -8.12 0.68 -34.14
CA SER A 156 -7.71 1.86 -34.90
C SER A 156 -8.70 2.19 -36.02
N ALA A 157 -8.58 3.37 -36.62
CA ALA A 157 -9.34 3.74 -37.79
C ALA A 157 -9.06 2.80 -38.96
N ALA A 158 -7.80 2.36 -39.12
CA ALA A 158 -7.44 1.38 -40.15
C ALA A 158 -8.14 0.02 -39.95
N ALA A 159 -8.19 -0.47 -38.69
CA ALA A 159 -8.92 -1.70 -38.36
C ALA A 159 -10.44 -1.55 -38.59
N LYS A 160 -11.01 -0.37 -38.31
CA LYS A 160 -12.40 -0.01 -38.58
C LYS A 160 -12.70 -0.12 -40.10
N MET A 161 -11.84 0.44 -40.93
CA MET A 161 -11.98 0.37 -42.39
C MET A 161 -11.77 -1.05 -42.93
N ALA A 162 -10.79 -1.79 -42.38
CA ALA A 162 -10.57 -3.20 -42.79
C ALA A 162 -11.80 -4.07 -42.47
N LYS A 163 -12.41 -3.90 -41.29
CA LYS A 163 -13.65 -4.61 -40.92
C LYS A 163 -14.82 -4.22 -41.84
N ALA A 164 -14.95 -2.94 -42.18
CA ALA A 164 -15.99 -2.48 -43.11
C ALA A 164 -15.83 -3.10 -44.52
N ARG A 165 -14.58 -3.20 -45.03
CA ARG A 165 -14.30 -3.91 -46.29
C ARG A 165 -14.71 -5.38 -46.21
N GLN A 166 -14.33 -6.08 -45.14
CA GLN A 166 -14.70 -7.48 -44.92
C GLN A 166 -16.22 -7.68 -44.93
N VAL A 167 -16.99 -6.81 -44.26
CA VAL A 167 -18.45 -6.87 -44.22
C VAL A 167 -19.05 -6.61 -45.60
N ARG A 168 -18.55 -5.60 -46.32
CA ARG A 168 -18.99 -5.29 -47.67
C ARG A 168 -18.75 -6.45 -48.64
N ASP A 169 -17.54 -6.99 -48.61
CA ASP A 169 -17.15 -8.07 -49.52
C ASP A 169 -17.95 -9.36 -49.26
N ALA A 170 -18.23 -9.65 -47.97
CA ALA A 170 -19.12 -10.75 -47.59
C ALA A 170 -20.60 -10.53 -48.01
N ALA A 171 -21.07 -9.29 -48.05
CA ALA A 171 -22.43 -8.97 -48.54
C ALA A 171 -22.51 -9.13 -50.06
N LEU A 172 -21.52 -8.69 -50.80
CA LEU A 172 -21.41 -8.88 -52.27
C LEU A 172 -21.34 -10.36 -52.66
N ALA A 173 -20.54 -11.15 -51.95
CA ALA A 173 -20.41 -12.60 -52.18
C ALA A 173 -21.74 -13.36 -52.00
N ARG A 174 -22.66 -12.81 -51.22
CA ARG A 174 -24.02 -13.34 -50.98
C ARG A 174 -25.07 -12.78 -51.98
N GLY A 175 -24.64 -12.05 -53.00
CA GLY A 175 -25.53 -11.44 -53.98
C GLY A 175 -26.29 -10.21 -53.46
N GLY A 176 -25.88 -9.64 -52.34
CA GLY A 176 -26.48 -8.43 -51.77
C GLY A 176 -25.98 -7.15 -52.43
N ARG A 177 -26.75 -6.04 -52.30
CA ARG A 177 -26.27 -4.70 -52.68
C ARG A 177 -25.20 -4.22 -51.73
N ALA A 178 -24.08 -3.72 -52.23
CA ALA A 178 -23.04 -3.11 -51.42
C ALA A 178 -23.43 -1.69 -50.97
N ALA A 179 -23.50 -1.44 -49.70
CA ALA A 179 -23.50 -0.09 -49.15
C ALA A 179 -22.11 0.57 -49.33
N LYS A 180 -22.05 1.91 -49.31
CA LYS A 180 -20.76 2.61 -49.33
C LYS A 180 -19.89 2.19 -48.15
N LEU A 181 -18.59 2.10 -48.42
CA LEU A 181 -17.64 1.61 -47.40
C LEU A 181 -17.63 2.50 -46.15
N GLU A 182 -17.79 3.81 -46.37
CA GLU A 182 -17.85 4.82 -45.32
C GLU A 182 -19.08 4.62 -44.39
N ASP A 183 -20.24 4.29 -45.00
CA ASP A 183 -21.49 4.05 -44.26
C ASP A 183 -21.36 2.79 -43.38
N ILE A 184 -20.78 1.72 -43.96
CA ILE A 184 -20.49 0.51 -43.16
C ILE A 184 -19.47 0.81 -42.07
N ALA A 185 -18.41 1.57 -42.37
CA ALA A 185 -17.40 1.94 -41.38
C ALA A 185 -18.01 2.80 -40.25
N ALA A 186 -18.99 3.66 -40.55
CA ALA A 186 -19.67 4.47 -39.55
C ALA A 186 -20.44 3.65 -38.51
N THR A 187 -20.83 2.39 -38.83
CA THR A 187 -21.49 1.50 -37.85
C THR A 187 -20.55 0.94 -36.79
N PHE A 188 -19.23 1.03 -36.98
CA PHE A 188 -18.23 0.59 -36.02
C PHE A 188 -17.66 1.79 -35.27
N GLN A 189 -17.19 1.54 -34.05
CA GLN A 189 -16.48 2.53 -33.25
C GLN A 189 -15.02 2.15 -33.10
N THR A 190 -14.13 3.14 -33.10
CA THR A 190 -12.76 2.94 -32.65
C THR A 190 -12.73 2.90 -31.12
N GLU A 191 -11.65 2.39 -30.54
CA GLU A 191 -11.41 2.39 -29.09
C GLU A 191 -11.59 3.81 -28.48
N LYS A 192 -11.06 4.83 -29.17
CA LYS A 192 -11.18 6.23 -28.76
C LYS A 192 -12.63 6.71 -28.77
N GLU A 193 -13.36 6.48 -29.88
CA GLU A 193 -14.77 6.88 -30.01
C GLU A 193 -15.66 6.17 -28.99
N PHE A 194 -15.40 4.88 -28.70
CA PHE A 194 -16.15 4.11 -27.72
C PHE A 194 -16.04 4.70 -26.32
N TRP A 195 -14.83 5.13 -25.92
CA TRP A 195 -14.59 5.67 -24.57
C TRP A 195 -14.84 7.18 -24.48
N GLN A 196 -14.79 7.91 -25.60
CA GLN A 196 -15.18 9.32 -25.63
C GLN A 196 -16.67 9.47 -25.30
N GLY A 197 -16.96 10.07 -24.16
CA GLY A 197 -18.35 10.23 -23.71
C GLY A 197 -18.97 8.96 -23.10
N ALA A 198 -18.14 8.05 -22.58
CA ALA A 198 -18.59 6.88 -21.85
C ALA A 198 -19.62 7.24 -20.77
N LYS A 199 -20.79 6.60 -20.80
CA LYS A 199 -21.87 6.78 -19.82
C LYS A 199 -21.74 5.76 -18.68
N THR A 200 -22.49 5.98 -17.61
CA THR A 200 -22.51 5.07 -16.44
C THR A 200 -22.76 3.61 -16.84
N ALA A 201 -23.62 3.34 -17.82
CA ALA A 201 -23.90 1.99 -18.31
C ALA A 201 -22.66 1.27 -18.87
N GLN A 202 -21.70 1.99 -19.49
CA GLN A 202 -20.46 1.40 -19.99
C GLN A 202 -19.54 0.99 -18.84
N PHE A 203 -19.45 1.76 -17.78
CA PHE A 203 -18.68 1.39 -16.57
C PHE A 203 -19.30 0.20 -15.85
N VAL A 204 -20.64 0.10 -15.81
CA VAL A 204 -21.32 -1.09 -15.27
C VAL A 204 -20.98 -2.34 -16.08
N LYS A 205 -20.93 -2.23 -17.41
CA LYS A 205 -20.60 -3.36 -18.31
C LYS A 205 -19.19 -3.91 -18.07
N VAL A 206 -18.25 -3.05 -17.66
CA VAL A 206 -16.86 -3.45 -17.44
C VAL A 206 -16.54 -3.78 -15.96
N LYS A 207 -17.56 -3.80 -15.10
CA LYS A 207 -17.41 -3.99 -13.66
C LYS A 207 -16.63 -5.27 -13.29
N ALA A 208 -16.78 -6.33 -14.06
CA ALA A 208 -16.05 -7.58 -13.83
C ALA A 208 -14.52 -7.44 -13.98
N ARG A 209 -14.06 -6.45 -14.75
CA ARG A 209 -12.63 -6.19 -14.99
C ARG A 209 -12.13 -4.92 -14.29
N VAL A 210 -12.96 -3.90 -14.27
CA VAL A 210 -12.66 -2.61 -13.65
C VAL A 210 -13.90 -2.13 -12.92
N HIS A 211 -13.83 -2.12 -11.60
CA HIS A 211 -14.88 -1.57 -10.75
C HIS A 211 -14.45 -0.22 -10.21
N PHE A 212 -15.38 0.74 -10.19
CA PHE A 212 -15.19 2.08 -9.66
C PHE A 212 -16.20 2.33 -8.55
N GLU A 213 -15.71 2.81 -7.42
CA GLU A 213 -16.54 3.23 -6.31
C GLU A 213 -16.11 4.63 -5.87
N ARG A 214 -17.07 5.56 -5.88
CA ARG A 214 -16.83 6.91 -5.39
C ARG A 214 -16.74 6.89 -3.88
N ILE A 215 -15.71 7.49 -3.33
CA ILE A 215 -15.62 7.71 -1.89
C ILE A 215 -16.68 8.72 -1.50
N ASP A 216 -17.59 8.28 -0.64
CA ASP A 216 -18.66 9.09 -0.06
C ASP A 216 -18.34 9.33 1.41
N LYS A 217 -17.98 10.56 1.74
CA LYS A 217 -17.64 10.96 3.12
C LYS A 217 -18.80 10.79 4.10
N GLY A 218 -20.05 10.80 3.62
CA GLY A 218 -21.22 10.52 4.43
C GLY A 218 -21.32 9.06 4.89
N ARG A 219 -20.58 8.14 4.23
CA ARG A 219 -20.54 6.70 4.56
C ARG A 219 -19.27 6.28 5.32
N GLY A 220 -18.26 7.15 5.37
CA GLY A 220 -17.01 6.87 6.07
C GLY A 220 -15.80 7.53 5.42
N SER A 221 -14.67 7.48 6.13
CA SER A 221 -13.40 8.02 5.64
C SER A 221 -12.83 7.18 4.50
N ALA A 222 -12.06 7.80 3.60
CA ALA A 222 -11.32 7.08 2.56
C ALA A 222 -10.31 6.10 3.17
N ALA A 223 -9.71 6.47 4.31
CA ALA A 223 -8.87 5.59 5.10
C ALA A 223 -9.64 4.33 5.55
N GLY A 224 -10.90 4.45 5.96
CA GLY A 224 -11.76 3.33 6.34
C GLY A 224 -12.01 2.34 5.19
N TYR A 225 -12.22 2.84 3.97
CA TYR A 225 -12.39 1.99 2.79
C TYR A 225 -11.21 1.06 2.51
N ILE A 226 -9.98 1.56 2.67
CA ILE A 226 -8.78 0.77 2.37
C ILE A 226 -8.22 0.05 3.59
N ALA A 227 -8.58 0.47 4.81
CA ALA A 227 -8.12 -0.13 6.06
C ALA A 227 -8.42 -1.64 6.13
N LYS A 228 -9.63 -2.06 5.72
CA LYS A 228 -10.03 -3.46 5.64
C LYS A 228 -9.01 -4.29 4.84
N TYR A 229 -8.62 -3.80 3.67
CA TYR A 229 -7.67 -4.48 2.79
C TYR A 229 -6.25 -4.49 3.38
N ILE A 230 -5.84 -3.43 4.07
CA ILE A 230 -4.53 -3.35 4.71
C ILE A 230 -4.44 -4.35 5.85
N CYS A 231 -5.44 -4.38 6.72
CA CYS A 231 -5.46 -5.27 7.87
C CYS A 231 -5.49 -6.75 7.44
N LYS A 232 -6.35 -7.12 6.49
CA LYS A 232 -6.38 -8.47 5.90
C LYS A 232 -5.03 -8.93 5.34
N ASN A 233 -4.24 -8.00 4.83
CA ASN A 233 -2.99 -8.29 4.12
C ASN A 233 -1.73 -8.18 4.99
N ILE A 234 -1.83 -7.74 6.25
CA ILE A 234 -0.66 -7.57 7.12
C ILE A 234 -0.68 -8.56 8.28
N ASP A 235 -1.65 -8.45 9.19
CA ASP A 235 -1.69 -9.24 10.41
C ASP A 235 -3.12 -9.66 10.85
N GLY A 236 -4.13 -9.31 10.07
CA GLY A 236 -5.54 -9.57 10.40
C GLY A 236 -6.07 -8.77 11.57
N LYS A 237 -5.33 -7.74 11.99
CA LYS A 237 -5.65 -6.91 13.14
C LYS A 237 -5.86 -5.46 12.70
N ASN A 238 -6.74 -4.77 13.41
CA ASN A 238 -6.88 -3.32 13.26
C ASN A 238 -5.68 -2.57 13.87
N ALA A 239 -5.69 -1.24 13.77
CA ALA A 239 -4.63 -0.40 14.35
C ALA A 239 -4.49 -0.56 15.88
N PHE A 240 -5.48 -1.15 16.55
CA PHE A 240 -5.52 -1.39 17.97
C PHE A 240 -5.07 -2.82 18.38
N GLY A 241 -4.67 -3.63 17.38
CA GLY A 241 -4.24 -5.01 17.63
C GLY A 241 -5.38 -6.01 17.82
N GLU A 242 -6.64 -5.60 17.63
CA GLU A 242 -7.80 -6.45 17.72
C GLU A 242 -8.04 -7.18 16.41
N SER A 243 -8.44 -8.46 16.47
CA SER A 243 -8.83 -9.22 15.29
C SER A 243 -10.04 -8.58 14.62
N ILE A 244 -9.95 -8.26 13.34
CA ILE A 244 -11.09 -7.81 12.56
C ILE A 244 -11.97 -9.03 12.34
N GLY A 245 -13.23 -8.99 12.78
CA GLY A 245 -14.16 -10.13 12.72
C GLY A 245 -14.16 -10.88 11.40
N GLY A 246 -14.81 -12.06 11.37
CA GLY A 246 -14.71 -13.02 10.27
C GLY A 246 -14.83 -12.40 8.88
N ASP A 247 -14.04 -12.88 7.96
CA ASP A 247 -14.06 -12.45 6.57
C ASP A 247 -15.19 -13.16 5.83
N ASP A 248 -16.28 -12.44 5.56
CA ASP A 248 -17.42 -12.97 4.80
C ASP A 248 -17.01 -13.46 3.39
N GLU A 249 -15.91 -12.91 2.83
CA GLU A 249 -15.34 -13.35 1.56
C GLU A 249 -14.43 -14.59 1.70
N ALA A 250 -14.01 -14.94 2.92
CA ALA A 250 -13.15 -16.08 3.22
C ALA A 250 -13.89 -17.22 3.94
N ASP A 251 -15.19 -17.40 3.72
CA ASP A 251 -16.03 -18.45 4.33
C ASP A 251 -15.98 -18.47 5.88
N GLY A 252 -15.91 -17.29 6.53
CA GLY A 252 -15.89 -17.18 7.99
C GLY A 252 -14.59 -17.66 8.66
N ARG A 253 -13.49 -17.79 7.90
CA ARG A 253 -12.18 -18.19 8.45
C ARG A 253 -11.59 -17.08 9.31
N ASP A 254 -10.72 -17.49 10.26
CA ASP A 254 -9.96 -16.54 11.10
C ASP A 254 -9.13 -15.60 10.23
N VAL A 255 -9.34 -14.29 10.42
CA VAL A 255 -8.69 -13.23 9.65
C VAL A 255 -7.17 -13.24 9.83
N VAL A 256 -6.66 -13.64 11.02
CA VAL A 256 -5.22 -13.76 11.27
C VAL A 256 -4.60 -14.85 10.39
N GLN A 257 -5.23 -16.04 10.31
CA GLN A 257 -4.77 -17.10 9.42
C GLN A 257 -4.87 -16.71 7.94
N THR A 258 -5.87 -15.91 7.58
CA THR A 258 -6.00 -15.36 6.24
C THR A 258 -4.85 -14.42 5.92
N ALA A 259 -4.47 -13.51 6.82
CA ALA A 259 -3.34 -12.60 6.65
C ALA A 259 -2.01 -13.34 6.48
N GLU A 260 -1.75 -14.38 7.28
CA GLU A 260 -0.55 -15.21 7.15
C GLU A 260 -0.46 -15.90 5.78
N ARG A 261 -1.59 -16.43 5.27
CA ARG A 261 -1.66 -17.05 3.94
C ARG A 261 -1.42 -16.03 2.82
N VAL A 262 -1.96 -14.83 2.96
CA VAL A 262 -1.75 -13.75 1.99
C VAL A 262 -0.31 -13.26 1.99
N LEU A 263 0.34 -13.17 3.15
CA LEU A 263 1.77 -12.87 3.26
C LEU A 263 2.64 -13.97 2.62
N ALA A 264 2.32 -15.23 2.89
CA ALA A 264 3.00 -16.37 2.29
C ALA A 264 2.85 -16.39 0.76
N TRP A 265 1.62 -16.15 0.26
CA TRP A 265 1.32 -16.00 -1.17
C TRP A 265 2.14 -14.88 -1.80
N ALA A 266 2.16 -13.70 -1.19
CA ALA A 266 2.90 -12.55 -1.71
C ALA A 266 4.41 -12.82 -1.75
N SER A 267 4.95 -13.49 -0.72
CA SER A 267 6.36 -13.90 -0.65
C SER A 267 6.71 -14.94 -1.70
N LEU A 268 5.91 -16.00 -1.81
CA LEU A 268 6.11 -17.12 -2.77
C LEU A 268 6.14 -16.62 -4.21
N TRP A 269 5.22 -15.73 -4.57
CA TRP A 269 5.07 -15.24 -5.94
C TRP A 269 5.85 -13.95 -6.20
N GLY A 270 6.55 -13.38 -5.21
CA GLY A 270 7.29 -12.12 -5.31
C GLY A 270 6.38 -10.93 -5.63
N ILE A 271 5.18 -10.89 -5.07
CA ILE A 271 4.18 -9.86 -5.34
C ILE A 271 4.30 -8.73 -4.33
N ARG A 272 4.47 -7.51 -4.82
CA ARG A 272 4.44 -6.31 -3.98
C ARG A 272 3.00 -5.96 -3.60
N GLN A 273 2.63 -6.23 -2.36
CA GLN A 273 1.26 -6.02 -1.86
C GLN A 273 0.87 -4.54 -1.81
N PHE A 274 1.72 -3.68 -1.27
CA PHE A 274 1.40 -2.27 -1.04
C PHE A 274 2.29 -1.35 -1.88
N GLN A 275 1.68 -0.34 -2.48
CA GLN A 275 2.41 0.68 -3.22
C GLN A 275 1.73 2.04 -3.08
N GLN A 276 2.48 3.03 -2.60
CA GLN A 276 2.09 4.43 -2.73
C GLN A 276 2.25 4.86 -4.20
N VAL A 277 1.31 5.64 -4.69
CA VAL A 277 1.28 6.22 -6.02
C VAL A 277 1.20 7.74 -5.88
N GLY A 278 2.05 8.47 -6.58
CA GLY A 278 2.11 9.92 -6.47
C GLY A 278 2.56 10.44 -5.10
N GLY A 279 2.44 11.75 -4.90
CA GLY A 279 2.80 12.42 -3.67
C GLY A 279 4.30 12.41 -3.37
N VAL A 280 4.64 12.62 -2.10
CA VAL A 280 6.00 12.77 -1.61
C VAL A 280 6.67 11.44 -1.24
N PRO A 281 8.01 11.35 -1.23
CA PRO A 281 8.73 10.10 -0.99
C PRO A 281 8.72 9.68 0.48
N VAL A 282 8.28 8.45 0.73
CA VAL A 282 8.29 7.83 2.08
C VAL A 282 9.71 7.71 2.65
N GLY A 283 10.72 7.59 1.79
CA GLY A 283 12.12 7.48 2.23
C GLY A 283 12.59 8.70 3.03
N VAL A 284 12.24 9.91 2.58
CA VAL A 284 12.56 11.16 3.30
C VAL A 284 11.80 11.20 4.63
N TRP A 285 10.50 10.94 4.62
CA TRP A 285 9.69 10.84 5.82
C TRP A 285 10.29 9.93 6.90
N ARG A 286 10.68 8.73 6.51
CA ARG A 286 11.26 7.74 7.42
C ARG A 286 12.63 8.16 7.96
N GLU A 287 13.41 8.81 7.13
CA GLU A 287 14.73 9.26 7.52
C GLU A 287 14.65 10.44 8.50
N LEU A 288 13.75 11.40 8.24
CA LEU A 288 13.57 12.56 9.12
C LEU A 288 13.02 12.19 10.50
N ARG A 289 12.20 11.15 10.62
CA ARG A 289 11.72 10.63 11.92
C ARG A 289 12.83 10.09 12.83
N ARG A 290 14.04 9.92 12.31
CA ARG A 290 15.21 9.49 13.09
C ARG A 290 16.02 10.66 13.63
N LEU A 291 15.70 11.89 13.24
CA LEU A 291 16.38 13.08 13.70
C LEU A 291 15.94 13.43 15.13
N GLU A 292 16.91 13.67 15.99
CA GLU A 292 16.68 14.31 17.28
C GLU A 292 16.72 15.83 17.08
N LEU A 293 15.58 16.43 16.76
CA LEU A 293 15.48 17.84 16.35
C LEU A 293 16.18 18.81 17.30
N ALA A 294 16.12 18.54 18.61
CA ALA A 294 16.78 19.38 19.63
C ALA A 294 18.31 19.42 19.49
N GLN A 295 18.91 18.44 18.81
CA GLN A 295 20.38 18.34 18.66
C GLN A 295 20.85 18.75 17.27
N THR A 296 19.94 19.08 16.34
CA THR A 296 20.31 19.38 14.94
C THR A 296 20.84 20.81 14.74
N GLY A 297 20.51 21.75 15.64
CA GLY A 297 20.82 23.16 15.45
C GLY A 297 20.07 23.85 14.29
N LEU A 298 19.08 23.17 13.69
CA LEU A 298 18.26 23.73 12.61
C LEU A 298 17.35 24.85 13.15
N ASN A 299 17.10 25.85 12.32
CA ASN A 299 16.15 26.91 12.65
C ASN A 299 14.71 26.41 12.39
N HIS A 300 13.75 26.85 13.22
CA HIS A 300 12.33 26.52 13.09
C HIS A 300 11.70 26.96 11.75
N GLU A 301 12.27 27.93 11.09
CA GLU A 301 11.84 28.42 9.77
C GLU A 301 12.33 27.57 8.61
N ASP A 302 13.33 26.71 8.83
CA ASP A 302 13.92 25.89 7.79
C ASP A 302 12.93 24.80 7.33
N ASP A 303 12.83 24.56 6.04
CA ASP A 303 11.97 23.51 5.49
C ASP A 303 12.38 22.13 5.99
N LEU A 304 13.68 21.90 6.20
CA LEU A 304 14.19 20.65 6.77
C LEU A 304 13.67 20.45 8.21
N TYR A 305 13.68 21.50 9.04
CA TYR A 305 13.15 21.45 10.40
C TYR A 305 11.65 21.18 10.39
N ARG A 306 10.88 21.96 9.59
CA ARG A 306 9.40 21.83 9.49
C ARG A 306 8.99 20.45 8.98
N ALA A 307 9.71 19.91 7.98
CA ALA A 307 9.46 18.56 7.46
C ALA A 307 9.76 17.48 8.51
N ALA A 308 10.86 17.62 9.26
CA ALA A 308 11.22 16.69 10.30
C ALA A 308 10.24 16.75 11.49
N GLN A 309 9.80 17.95 11.88
CA GLN A 309 8.78 18.15 12.90
C GLN A 309 7.44 17.48 12.50
N ALA A 310 6.99 17.68 11.26
CA ALA A 310 5.78 17.03 10.75
C ALA A 310 5.93 15.51 10.72
N ALA A 311 7.11 15.02 10.34
CA ALA A 311 7.40 13.60 10.30
C ALA A 311 7.41 12.97 11.71
N ASP A 312 8.04 13.61 12.69
CA ASP A 312 8.06 13.16 14.09
C ASP A 312 6.66 13.21 14.71
N ALA A 313 5.89 14.25 14.39
CA ALA A 313 4.50 14.37 14.81
C ALA A 313 3.56 13.30 14.21
N GLY A 314 3.99 12.55 13.21
CA GLY A 314 3.12 11.61 12.51
C GLY A 314 2.12 12.30 11.57
N ASP A 315 2.30 13.59 11.28
CA ASP A 315 1.43 14.39 10.41
C ASP A 315 1.88 14.32 8.95
N TRP A 316 1.38 13.30 8.25
CA TRP A 316 1.69 13.12 6.84
C TRP A 316 1.13 14.24 5.95
N GLY A 317 -0.04 14.79 6.29
CA GLY A 317 -0.65 15.88 5.52
C GLY A 317 0.23 17.12 5.55
N LYS A 318 0.63 17.56 6.74
CA LYS A 318 1.54 18.69 6.92
C LYS A 318 2.91 18.43 6.25
N PHE A 319 3.43 17.21 6.38
CA PHE A 319 4.66 16.81 5.71
C PHE A 319 4.56 16.96 4.19
N VAL A 320 3.46 16.51 3.57
CA VAL A 320 3.21 16.64 2.14
C VAL A 320 3.22 18.12 1.72
N MET A 321 2.58 18.99 2.49
CA MET A 321 2.52 20.42 2.18
C MET A 321 3.89 21.09 2.29
N VAL A 322 4.67 20.80 3.34
CA VAL A 322 6.05 21.30 3.50
C VAL A 322 6.94 20.80 2.36
N MET A 323 6.73 19.60 1.87
CA MET A 323 7.47 19.00 0.75
C MET A 323 7.09 19.56 -0.63
N GLY A 324 6.28 20.61 -0.70
CA GLY A 324 5.84 21.27 -1.92
C GLY A 324 4.51 20.75 -2.48
N GLY A 325 3.74 19.97 -1.69
CA GLY A 325 2.45 19.44 -2.08
C GLY A 325 2.52 18.12 -2.86
N VAL A 326 1.34 17.63 -3.28
CA VAL A 326 1.19 16.33 -3.95
C VAL A 326 1.74 16.33 -5.39
N ASP A 327 1.79 17.48 -6.02
CA ASP A 327 2.16 17.66 -7.43
C ASP A 327 3.62 18.09 -7.63
N CYS A 328 4.33 18.41 -6.54
CA CYS A 328 5.70 18.87 -6.59
C CYS A 328 6.62 17.82 -7.22
N ARG A 329 7.38 18.23 -8.22
CA ARG A 329 8.34 17.38 -8.91
C ARG A 329 9.49 17.00 -7.97
N ARG A 330 10.12 15.87 -8.26
CA ARG A 330 11.17 15.34 -7.38
C ARG A 330 12.37 16.28 -7.23
N ASP A 331 12.72 16.97 -8.28
CA ASP A 331 13.83 17.90 -8.36
C ASP A 331 13.53 19.26 -7.69
N GLU A 332 12.25 19.60 -7.56
CA GLU A 332 11.77 20.87 -6.97
C GLU A 332 11.50 20.78 -5.46
N ARG A 333 11.58 19.57 -4.88
CA ARG A 333 11.25 19.36 -3.46
C ARG A 333 12.22 20.06 -2.54
N PRO A 334 11.75 20.82 -1.54
CA PRO A 334 12.60 21.56 -0.63
C PRO A 334 13.49 20.67 0.24
N VAL A 335 13.08 19.41 0.49
CA VAL A 335 13.87 18.48 1.29
C VAL A 335 14.10 17.18 0.55
N GLN A 336 15.35 16.73 0.55
CA GLN A 336 15.80 15.48 -0.06
C GLN A 336 16.62 14.64 0.94
N LEU A 337 16.99 13.43 0.55
CA LEU A 337 17.92 12.61 1.32
C LEU A 337 19.34 13.14 1.17
N TYR A 338 20.00 13.43 2.29
CA TYR A 338 21.44 13.66 2.29
C TYR A 338 22.16 12.34 2.08
N LYS A 339 23.03 12.32 1.10
CA LYS A 339 23.81 11.14 0.72
C LYS A 339 25.28 11.47 0.73
N GLU A 340 26.06 10.54 1.28
CA GLU A 340 27.51 10.61 1.31
C GLU A 340 28.08 9.65 0.25
N GLU A 341 28.96 10.18 -0.57
CA GLU A 341 29.66 9.39 -1.59
C GLU A 341 30.57 8.36 -0.93
N GLN A 342 30.53 7.13 -1.42
CA GLN A 342 31.40 6.08 -0.93
C GLN A 342 32.62 5.94 -1.84
N SER A 343 33.83 6.19 -1.30
CA SER A 343 35.08 6.00 -2.01
C SER A 343 35.45 4.54 -2.26
N LEU A 344 34.67 3.58 -1.71
CA LEU A 344 34.95 2.15 -1.82
C LEU A 344 34.26 1.55 -3.05
N SER A 345 34.98 0.69 -3.77
CA SER A 345 34.43 -0.13 -4.82
C SER A 345 33.88 -1.45 -4.26
N ASN A 346 32.91 -2.04 -4.98
CA ASN A 346 32.47 -3.40 -4.72
C ASN A 346 33.54 -4.42 -5.18
N ARG A 347 33.27 -5.71 -4.93
CA ARG A 347 34.23 -6.79 -5.33
C ARG A 347 34.45 -6.90 -6.85
N TYR A 348 33.69 -6.19 -7.66
CA TYR A 348 33.79 -6.14 -9.12
C TYR A 348 34.46 -4.86 -9.62
N GLY A 349 34.95 -3.99 -8.73
CA GLY A 349 35.57 -2.70 -9.08
C GLY A 349 34.58 -1.58 -9.40
N GLU A 350 33.29 -1.81 -9.25
CA GLU A 350 32.27 -0.78 -9.48
C GLU A 350 32.10 0.13 -8.25
N PRO A 351 31.89 1.45 -8.41
CA PRO A 351 31.62 2.35 -7.30
C PRO A 351 30.42 1.86 -6.49
N ARG A 352 30.52 1.88 -5.17
CA ARG A 352 29.35 1.63 -4.32
C ARG A 352 28.37 2.78 -4.43
N ALA A 353 27.09 2.46 -4.33
CA ALA A 353 26.03 3.48 -4.27
C ALA A 353 26.22 4.38 -3.04
N ASP A 354 25.91 5.66 -3.21
CA ASP A 354 25.94 6.65 -2.12
C ASP A 354 25.15 6.19 -0.90
N ARG A 355 25.70 6.44 0.26
CA ARG A 355 25.09 6.07 1.54
C ARG A 355 24.18 7.19 2.05
N VAL A 356 22.91 6.86 2.32
CA VAL A 356 22.00 7.81 2.99
C VAL A 356 22.47 8.05 4.42
N ARG A 357 22.62 9.34 4.79
CA ARG A 357 23.08 9.79 6.11
C ARG A 357 22.08 10.66 6.84
N GLY A 358 21.13 11.27 6.14
CA GLY A 358 20.17 12.19 6.77
C GLY A 358 19.27 12.91 5.78
N GLY A 359 18.82 14.10 6.18
CA GLY A 359 18.03 15.03 5.37
C GLY A 359 18.87 16.21 4.89
N LEU A 360 18.55 16.71 3.72
CA LEU A 360 19.18 17.85 3.05
C LEU A 360 18.11 18.84 2.62
N GLU A 361 18.25 20.10 2.97
CA GLU A 361 17.47 21.21 2.43
C GLU A 361 18.09 21.69 1.11
N THR A 362 17.28 21.68 0.05
CA THR A 362 17.80 21.93 -1.31
C THR A 362 18.13 23.40 -1.57
N ALA A 363 17.40 24.33 -0.93
CA ALA A 363 17.59 25.77 -1.13
C ALA A 363 18.88 26.30 -0.49
N THR A 364 19.21 25.83 0.71
CA THR A 364 20.35 26.33 1.49
C THR A 364 21.56 25.41 1.44
N GLY A 365 21.37 24.13 1.07
CA GLY A 365 22.38 23.08 1.18
C GLY A 365 22.62 22.61 2.61
N GLN A 366 21.82 23.10 3.58
CA GLN A 366 21.92 22.70 4.98
C GLN A 366 21.46 21.24 5.13
N TYR A 367 22.14 20.46 5.96
CA TYR A 367 21.79 19.07 6.17
C TYR A 367 21.83 18.69 7.66
N ALA A 368 21.08 17.66 7.99
CA ALA A 368 21.08 17.04 9.32
C ALA A 368 21.31 15.53 9.20
N ILE A 369 22.23 15.01 10.02
CA ILE A 369 22.59 13.60 10.02
C ILE A 369 21.67 12.84 10.98
N SER A 370 20.98 11.82 10.46
CA SER A 370 20.08 10.93 11.21
C SER A 370 20.74 9.57 11.51
N ARG A 371 21.73 9.17 10.69
CA ARG A 371 22.45 7.90 10.85
C ARG A 371 23.84 8.16 11.42
N VAL A 372 23.87 8.41 12.71
CA VAL A 372 25.09 8.72 13.44
C VAL A 372 26.00 7.49 13.52
N HIS A 373 25.43 6.31 13.76
CA HIS A 373 26.20 5.07 13.99
C HIS A 373 26.39 4.23 12.73
N VAL A 374 27.51 3.53 12.71
CA VAL A 374 27.85 2.49 11.72
C VAL A 374 27.67 1.12 12.39
N TRP A 375 26.83 0.28 11.80
CA TRP A 375 26.49 -1.04 12.34
C TRP A 375 27.12 -2.14 11.51
N GLU A 376 27.74 -3.11 12.19
CA GLU A 376 28.31 -4.33 11.61
C GLU A 376 27.59 -5.56 12.14
N MET A 377 27.34 -6.53 11.26
CA MET A 377 26.77 -7.82 11.65
C MET A 377 27.90 -8.74 12.12
N ARG A 378 27.83 -9.21 13.35
CA ARG A 378 28.72 -10.24 13.90
C ARG A 378 27.98 -11.56 14.09
N PHE A 379 28.52 -12.60 13.50
CA PHE A 379 28.03 -13.97 13.68
C PHE A 379 28.68 -14.57 14.93
N GLY A 380 27.90 -15.14 15.85
CA GLY A 380 28.44 -15.84 17.02
C GLY A 380 29.22 -17.09 16.59
N ARG A 381 30.32 -17.40 17.26
CA ARG A 381 31.12 -18.58 16.99
C ARG A 381 30.38 -19.93 17.02
N GLY A 382 29.19 -19.97 17.65
CA GLY A 382 28.36 -21.17 17.70
C GLY A 382 27.64 -21.55 16.39
N ALA A 383 27.37 -20.57 15.50
CA ALA A 383 26.71 -20.84 14.22
C ALA A 383 27.67 -21.47 13.19
N ALA A 384 29.00 -21.28 13.33
CA ALA A 384 29.97 -21.88 12.47
C ALA A 384 30.24 -23.38 12.78
N ALA A 385 29.96 -23.81 14.01
CA ALA A 385 30.19 -25.22 14.43
C ALA A 385 29.06 -26.17 13.97
N ALA A 386 27.86 -25.68 13.69
CA ALA A 386 26.78 -26.48 13.14
C ALA A 386 26.88 -26.69 11.61
N ALA A 387 27.72 -25.92 10.93
CA ALA A 387 27.97 -26.03 9.49
C ALA A 387 29.27 -26.83 9.17
N GLY A 388 29.76 -27.63 10.11
CA GLY A 388 30.99 -28.45 9.98
C GLY A 388 30.85 -29.66 9.04
N GLY A 389 30.62 -29.40 7.78
CA GLY A 389 30.80 -30.28 6.65
C GLY A 389 31.88 -29.72 5.73
N LYS A 390 33.02 -30.40 5.70
CA LYS A 390 34.16 -30.28 4.80
C LYS A 390 34.16 -29.15 3.75
N GLY A 391 35.08 -28.21 3.92
CA GLY A 391 35.83 -27.50 2.87
C GLY A 391 35.00 -26.97 1.67
N GLY A 392 34.20 -25.95 1.87
CA GLY A 392 33.65 -25.13 0.81
C GLY A 392 33.58 -23.69 1.30
N GLU A 393 34.15 -22.77 0.53
CA GLU A 393 34.10 -21.34 0.82
C GLU A 393 32.68 -20.88 1.12
N ALA A 394 32.45 -20.29 2.27
CA ALA A 394 31.16 -19.74 2.68
C ALA A 394 30.71 -18.69 1.67
N ALA A 395 29.67 -18.98 0.92
CA ALA A 395 29.10 -18.04 -0.02
C ALA A 395 28.55 -16.82 0.73
N PRO A 396 28.86 -15.59 0.29
CA PRO A 396 28.36 -14.38 0.93
C PRO A 396 26.83 -14.26 0.80
N TRP A 397 26.20 -13.69 1.77
CA TRP A 397 24.74 -13.46 1.92
C TRP A 397 24.06 -12.61 0.82
N THR A 398 24.70 -12.39 -0.31
CA THR A 398 24.15 -11.68 -1.47
C THR A 398 23.29 -12.54 -2.38
N CYS A 399 22.99 -13.80 -2.00
CA CYS A 399 22.23 -14.76 -2.83
C CYS A 399 20.71 -14.73 -2.63
N VAL A 400 20.13 -13.73 -1.96
CA VAL A 400 18.66 -13.64 -1.80
C VAL A 400 17.92 -13.36 -3.12
N ASN A 401 18.64 -12.95 -4.18
CA ASN A 401 18.05 -12.69 -5.50
C ASN A 401 18.46 -13.69 -6.60
N ASN A 402 19.19 -14.76 -6.28
CA ASN A 402 19.54 -15.79 -7.27
C ASN A 402 18.91 -17.13 -6.90
N CYS A 403 17.59 -17.22 -6.99
CA CYS A 403 16.93 -18.52 -7.11
C CYS A 403 17.34 -19.16 -8.42
N ARG A 404 18.37 -19.98 -8.40
CA ARG A 404 18.59 -20.97 -9.46
C ARG A 404 17.33 -21.82 -9.56
N LYS A 405 16.84 -22.04 -10.78
CA LYS A 405 15.80 -22.99 -11.12
C LYS A 405 16.23 -24.40 -10.71
N THR A 406 16.04 -24.77 -9.47
CA THR A 406 15.98 -26.18 -9.08
C THR A 406 14.51 -26.56 -9.06
N ARG A 407 14.13 -27.51 -9.89
CA ARG A 407 12.80 -28.14 -9.84
C ARG A 407 12.65 -28.73 -8.44
N PHE A 408 11.69 -28.23 -7.69
CA PHE A 408 11.25 -28.85 -6.44
C PHE A 408 10.55 -30.16 -6.79
N ASP A 409 11.09 -31.28 -6.30
CA ASP A 409 10.45 -32.59 -6.39
C ASP A 409 9.88 -32.94 -5.02
N PRO A 410 8.55 -32.94 -4.87
CA PRO A 410 7.90 -33.16 -3.57
C PRO A 410 8.11 -34.59 -2.99
N GLN A 411 8.67 -35.50 -3.77
CA GLN A 411 8.86 -36.91 -3.33
C GLN A 411 10.29 -37.20 -2.82
N GLN A 412 11.26 -36.32 -3.03
CA GLN A 412 12.65 -36.53 -2.59
C GLN A 412 13.05 -35.72 -1.36
N ASP A 413 12.38 -34.61 -1.06
CA ASP A 413 12.67 -33.79 0.12
C ASP A 413 11.68 -34.08 1.25
N GLY A 414 11.89 -35.19 1.92
CA GLY A 414 11.11 -35.65 3.08
C GLY A 414 11.32 -34.75 4.32
N LEU A 415 10.71 -33.56 4.33
CA LEU A 415 10.62 -32.74 5.52
C LEU A 415 9.36 -33.08 6.31
N ARG A 416 9.57 -33.65 7.50
CA ARG A 416 8.47 -33.87 8.48
C ARG A 416 7.97 -32.53 9.02
N PRO A 417 6.65 -32.35 9.28
CA PRO A 417 6.05 -31.08 9.68
C PRO A 417 6.34 -30.60 11.10
N SER A 418 7.25 -31.21 11.85
CA SER A 418 7.42 -30.96 13.29
C SER A 418 8.65 -30.14 13.69
N GLU A 419 9.46 -29.66 12.75
CA GLU A 419 10.65 -28.87 13.08
C GLU A 419 10.63 -27.49 12.40
N ASN A 420 9.73 -26.63 12.87
CA ASN A 420 9.78 -25.22 12.55
C ASN A 420 10.60 -24.49 13.63
N PRO A 421 11.82 -23.99 13.33
CA PRO A 421 12.69 -23.31 14.30
C PRO A 421 12.18 -21.91 14.71
N TYR A 422 11.00 -21.50 14.26
CA TYR A 422 10.38 -20.19 14.57
C TYR A 422 9.25 -20.26 15.60
N VAL A 423 9.06 -21.37 16.30
CA VAL A 423 8.15 -21.41 17.46
C VAL A 423 8.92 -20.88 18.68
N MET A 424 8.81 -19.61 18.95
CA MET A 424 9.39 -18.96 20.12
C MET A 424 8.53 -19.24 21.35
N ASN A 425 9.22 -19.67 22.42
CA ASN A 425 8.69 -19.94 23.74
C ASN A 425 8.14 -18.66 24.40
N PRO A 426 6.92 -18.64 24.98
CA PRO A 426 6.27 -17.41 25.46
C PRO A 426 6.68 -16.95 26.87
N GLN A 427 7.85 -17.32 27.37
CA GLN A 427 8.27 -16.93 28.74
C GLN A 427 9.54 -16.09 28.71
N GLY A 428 9.40 -14.78 28.95
CA GLY A 428 10.44 -13.96 29.54
C GLY A 428 11.03 -12.79 28.78
N PHE A 429 10.23 -11.93 28.12
CA PHE A 429 10.66 -10.56 27.82
C PHE A 429 9.51 -9.59 28.11
N SER A 430 9.79 -8.58 28.92
CA SER A 430 8.90 -7.42 29.03
C SER A 430 8.90 -6.70 27.67
N ALA A 431 7.82 -6.86 26.92
CA ALA A 431 7.59 -6.09 25.71
C ALA A 431 7.66 -4.60 26.03
N PRO A 432 8.19 -3.76 25.11
CA PRO A 432 8.01 -2.32 25.22
C PRO A 432 6.52 -2.05 25.38
N ASP A 433 6.19 -1.10 26.24
CA ASP A 433 4.80 -0.77 26.54
C ASP A 433 4.15 -0.12 25.32
N TRP A 434 3.72 -0.96 24.38
CA TRP A 434 3.06 -0.55 23.13
C TRP A 434 1.83 0.30 23.39
N GLU A 435 1.13 0.01 24.48
CA GLU A 435 0.01 0.80 24.93
C GLU A 435 0.43 2.25 25.23
N GLU A 436 1.66 2.46 25.71
CA GLU A 436 2.18 3.80 25.95
C GLU A 436 2.32 4.60 24.66
N ILE A 437 2.81 3.99 23.59
CA ILE A 437 2.96 4.64 22.28
C ILE A 437 1.59 4.97 21.68
N GLU A 438 0.66 4.04 21.74
CA GLU A 438 -0.70 4.22 21.21
C GLU A 438 -1.49 5.27 22.02
N VAL A 439 -1.39 5.25 23.33
CA VAL A 439 -1.99 6.26 24.23
C VAL A 439 -1.37 7.64 23.98
N ARG A 440 -0.07 7.72 23.78
CA ARG A 440 0.61 8.97 23.45
C ARG A 440 0.10 9.57 22.14
N ASP A 441 -0.04 8.75 21.12
CA ASP A 441 -0.53 9.21 19.81
C ASP A 441 -2.02 9.59 19.88
N TRP A 442 -2.84 8.83 20.63
CA TRP A 442 -4.23 9.17 20.89
C TRP A 442 -4.38 10.48 21.67
N LEU A 443 -3.57 10.73 22.71
CA LEU A 443 -3.58 11.99 23.47
C LEU A 443 -3.25 13.17 22.56
N ARG A 444 -2.27 13.01 21.66
CA ARG A 444 -1.85 14.02 20.69
C ARG A 444 -2.96 14.38 19.71
N VAL A 445 -3.62 13.39 19.13
CA VAL A 445 -4.78 13.57 18.22
C VAL A 445 -5.93 14.28 18.92
N ASN A 446 -6.10 14.07 20.23
CA ASN A 446 -7.15 14.73 21.04
C ASN A 446 -6.70 16.07 21.66
N GLY A 447 -5.60 16.68 21.19
CA GLY A 447 -5.13 17.99 21.61
C GLY A 447 -4.60 18.04 23.06
N ARG A 448 -4.20 16.90 23.62
CA ARG A 448 -3.63 16.81 24.97
C ARG A 448 -2.10 16.74 24.90
N GLU A 449 -1.43 17.53 25.73
CA GLU A 449 0.03 17.50 25.88
C GLU A 449 0.51 16.22 26.57
N TRP A 450 1.49 15.55 25.97
CA TRP A 450 2.20 14.46 26.60
C TRP A 450 3.26 15.00 27.59
N LYS A 451 3.16 14.60 28.85
CA LYS A 451 4.04 15.08 29.93
C LYS A 451 5.16 14.09 30.30
N GLY A 452 5.54 13.20 29.39
CA GLY A 452 6.65 12.26 29.60
C GLY A 452 6.29 10.98 30.38
N PHE A 453 5.05 10.86 30.85
CA PHE A 453 4.54 9.68 31.55
C PHE A 453 3.05 9.50 31.27
N ILE A 454 2.64 8.23 31.08
CA ILE A 454 1.24 7.85 30.87
C ILE A 454 0.76 7.06 32.09
N GLY A 455 -0.18 7.63 32.82
CA GLY A 455 -0.77 6.99 33.96
C GLY A 455 -1.90 6.01 33.65
N ASP A 456 -2.32 5.22 34.65
CA ASP A 456 -3.42 4.25 34.49
C ASP A 456 -4.75 4.87 34.07
N ARG A 457 -4.93 6.17 34.26
CA ARG A 457 -6.13 6.90 33.85
C ARG A 457 -6.16 7.07 32.33
N GLU A 458 -5.06 7.56 31.76
CA GLU A 458 -4.92 7.75 30.31
C GLU A 458 -5.05 6.42 29.57
N ARG A 459 -4.47 5.35 30.13
CA ARG A 459 -4.59 3.99 29.58
C ARG A 459 -6.04 3.49 29.59
N ARG A 460 -6.78 3.70 30.68
CA ARG A 460 -8.21 3.31 30.76
C ARG A 460 -9.07 4.12 29.82
N GLU A 461 -8.82 5.43 29.65
CA GLU A 461 -9.55 6.28 28.73
C GLU A 461 -9.31 5.86 27.27
N TYR A 462 -8.04 5.58 26.94
CA TYR A 462 -7.66 5.07 25.63
C TYR A 462 -8.31 3.70 25.34
N ARG A 463 -8.23 2.74 26.24
CA ARG A 463 -8.85 1.40 26.06
C ARG A 463 -10.34 1.49 25.83
N ARG A 464 -11.02 2.42 26.50
CA ARG A 464 -12.45 2.64 26.28
C ARG A 464 -12.71 3.22 24.90
N PHE A 465 -11.96 4.22 24.49
CA PHE A 465 -12.03 4.79 23.13
C PHE A 465 -11.74 3.73 22.05
N ALA A 466 -10.70 2.95 22.23
CA ALA A 466 -10.33 1.87 21.32
C ALA A 466 -11.44 0.83 21.17
N LYS A 467 -12.09 0.48 22.29
CA LYS A 467 -13.23 -0.44 22.29
C LYS A 467 -14.46 0.14 21.57
N GLU A 468 -14.79 1.41 21.82
CA GLU A 468 -15.91 2.09 21.16
C GLU A 468 -15.67 2.22 19.65
N ALA A 469 -14.43 2.52 19.23
CA ALA A 469 -14.02 2.52 17.83
C ALA A 469 -14.12 1.12 17.19
N ALA A 470 -13.67 0.08 17.89
CA ALA A 470 -13.77 -1.29 17.43
C ALA A 470 -15.23 -1.75 17.27
N ASP A 471 -16.11 -1.43 18.23
CA ASP A 471 -17.54 -1.74 18.16
C ASP A 471 -18.23 -1.02 16.96
N PHE A 472 -17.78 0.18 16.62
CA PHE A 472 -18.23 0.90 15.42
C PHE A 472 -17.81 0.21 14.12
N PHE A 473 -16.52 -0.16 14.01
CA PHE A 473 -15.99 -0.83 12.82
C PHE A 473 -16.48 -2.30 12.68
N ALA A 474 -16.91 -2.93 13.77
CA ALA A 474 -17.50 -4.27 13.75
C ALA A 474 -18.94 -4.32 13.22
N GLY A 475 -19.47 -3.20 12.68
CA GLY A 475 -20.78 -3.17 12.02
C GLY A 475 -21.98 -3.21 12.96
N ARG A 476 -21.82 -2.93 14.25
CA ARG A 476 -22.96 -2.58 15.09
C ARG A 476 -23.47 -1.24 14.63
N ARG A 477 -24.69 -1.24 14.05
CA ARG A 477 -25.37 -0.08 13.45
C ARG A 477 -25.66 0.99 14.49
N THR A 478 -24.68 1.85 14.75
CA THR A 478 -24.92 3.18 15.33
C THR A 478 -24.92 4.20 14.20
N SER A 479 -25.89 5.08 14.16
CA SER A 479 -25.93 6.13 13.13
C SER A 479 -24.76 7.11 13.36
N PRO A 480 -24.31 7.85 12.34
CA PRO A 480 -23.30 8.91 12.50
C PRO A 480 -23.65 9.91 13.60
N ASP A 481 -24.94 10.23 13.75
CA ASP A 481 -25.44 11.15 14.77
C ASP A 481 -25.35 10.56 16.19
N GLU A 482 -25.58 9.26 16.35
CA GLU A 482 -25.43 8.56 17.63
C GLU A 482 -23.96 8.45 18.04
N MET A 483 -23.04 8.34 17.08
CA MET A 483 -21.61 8.32 17.35
C MET A 483 -21.11 9.73 17.72
N GLU A 484 -21.53 10.76 17.01
CA GLU A 484 -21.20 12.15 17.34
C GLU A 484 -21.76 12.54 18.71
N ALA A 485 -22.95 12.07 19.08
CA ALA A 485 -23.52 12.19 20.40
C ALA A 485 -22.73 11.41 21.47
N ALA A 486 -22.28 10.18 21.17
CA ALA A 486 -21.47 9.37 22.08
C ALA A 486 -20.08 9.97 22.30
N VAL A 487 -19.44 10.49 21.24
CA VAL A 487 -18.15 11.20 21.33
C VAL A 487 -18.30 12.51 22.13
N ARG A 488 -19.37 13.26 21.93
CA ARG A 488 -19.70 14.47 22.69
C ARG A 488 -19.93 14.16 24.17
N ASP A 489 -20.76 13.16 24.47
CA ASP A 489 -21.04 12.67 25.82
C ASP A 489 -19.76 12.16 26.54
N ALA A 490 -18.92 11.42 25.82
CA ALA A 490 -17.62 10.98 26.35
C ALA A 490 -16.67 12.17 26.63
N ARG A 491 -16.70 13.21 25.77
CA ARG A 491 -15.95 14.45 25.96
C ARG A 491 -16.42 15.26 27.16
N GLU A 492 -17.73 15.42 27.30
CA GLU A 492 -18.34 16.12 28.44
C GLU A 492 -18.10 15.39 29.77
N LYS A 493 -18.19 14.06 29.79
CA LYS A 493 -17.86 13.23 30.95
C LYS A 493 -16.37 13.30 31.30
N ALA A 494 -15.48 13.37 30.32
CA ALA A 494 -14.04 13.55 30.53
C ALA A 494 -13.72 14.94 31.12
N VAL A 495 -14.39 16.00 30.64
CA VAL A 495 -14.27 17.37 31.19
C VAL A 495 -14.80 17.43 32.60
N ALA A 496 -16.00 16.91 32.89
CA ALA A 496 -16.60 16.88 34.21
C ALA A 496 -15.79 16.03 35.21
N ALA A 497 -15.15 14.93 34.76
CA ALA A 497 -14.25 14.14 35.59
C ALA A 497 -12.96 14.89 35.89
N ARG A 498 -12.49 15.74 34.97
CA ARG A 498 -11.33 16.61 35.17
C ARG A 498 -11.63 17.71 36.19
N GLU A 499 -12.75 18.41 36.04
CA GLU A 499 -13.16 19.47 36.99
C GLU A 499 -13.38 18.91 38.38
N LYS A 500 -13.96 17.71 38.54
CA LYS A 500 -14.05 17.03 39.85
C LYS A 500 -12.68 16.64 40.41
N SER A 501 -11.71 16.33 39.57
CA SER A 501 -10.35 16.00 40.03
C SER A 501 -9.55 17.24 40.43
N GLU A 502 -9.78 18.38 39.76
CA GLU A 502 -9.16 19.66 40.10
C GLU A 502 -9.79 20.34 41.33
N ALA A 503 -11.04 19.99 41.67
CA ALA A 503 -11.71 20.44 42.89
C ALA A 503 -11.37 19.62 44.16
N LEU A 504 -10.60 18.54 44.02
CA LEU A 504 -10.15 17.65 45.11
C LEU A 504 -8.65 17.81 45.46
N TRP A 505 -8.02 18.80 44.88
CA TRP A 505 -6.68 19.32 45.22
C TRP A 505 -6.80 20.81 45.54
#